data_296520ff35baf08d47658c95a43397e1
#
_entry.id   296520ff35baf08d47658c95a43397e1
#
_cell.length_a   1.000
_cell.length_b   1.000
_cell.length_c   1.000
_cell.angle_alpha   90.00
_cell.angle_beta   90.00
_cell.angle_gamma   90.00
#
_symmetry.space_group_name_H-M   'P 1'
#
loop_
_entity.id
_entity.type
_entity.pdbx_description
1 polymer ?
#
loop_
_entity_poly.entity_id
_entity_poly.type
_entity_poly.pdbx_seq_one_letter_code
_entity_poly.pdbx_strand_id
1 'polypeptide(L)'
;MNVKLIRIILGAVLLAVAALVEHTVQLPVWQMLIIYLVPYMVVGYDVVGEAFEGICHGEVFDEDFLMFVATVGAMCIGFLPGAEPQFAEAVFVMLFFQVGELFEHYAEHRSRRSIRALMDIRPDTANVLRDGKIQTVSPDTIAVGETIIVKPGERVALDGEIVDGTSALNTVALTGESMPRDVRKGDQIVSGCVNISGVLTVKVQKSFGESTASKIINMVENASEKKSKSEAFITRFARVYTPIVVIVALVLAFVPPLFCGGYVESLTTWLYRALTFLVVSCPCALVISIPLSFFGGIGGASRHGILIKGASYIDALSELDTVVFDKTGTLTHGEFCVEAIHPDKISPEHLLHLAAHVERYSTHPIAVSLKQAFGNEADGCKVEDVEEIAGHGVRAMVNGHTVCVGNERMMDSVGAEWHKCHVVGTTVHVSIDGGYAGHIVVADRIKEDAADAIAGLHAMGISNTVMLTGDRKEVGEDVARRVGIDDCHTQLLPADKLGILEQLLDKKKKNRTLAFVGDGINDAPALARADVGVAMGALGSDAAIEAADVVLMDDKPSKIVTAIRIARRTLGIARQNVWFAIGVKVLVLLLAAVGLATMWMAVFADVGVMVLAVLNAMRTLRLSSD
;
A
#
# COMPACT_ATOMS: atom_id res chain seq x y z
N MET A 1 -26.68 -9.85 5.42
CA MET A 1 -26.64 -9.36 6.81
C MET A 1 -28.00 -9.47 7.51
N ASN A 2 -29.08 -8.93 6.96
CA ASN A 2 -30.39 -8.97 7.63
C ASN A 2 -30.93 -10.38 7.89
N VAL A 3 -30.71 -11.35 7.00
CA VAL A 3 -31.21 -12.72 7.16
C VAL A 3 -30.48 -13.47 8.28
N LYS A 4 -29.13 -13.41 8.34
CA LYS A 4 -28.35 -14.01 9.45
C LYS A 4 -28.74 -13.38 10.81
N LEU A 5 -28.90 -12.06 10.88
CA LEU A 5 -29.33 -11.38 12.10
C LEU A 5 -30.72 -11.80 12.56
N ILE A 6 -31.68 -11.92 11.65
CA ILE A 6 -33.05 -12.37 11.94
C ILE A 6 -33.01 -13.81 12.48
N ARG A 7 -32.20 -14.69 11.91
CA ARG A 7 -32.04 -16.08 12.37
C ARG A 7 -31.46 -16.15 13.79
N ILE A 8 -30.42 -15.35 14.09
CA ILE A 8 -29.81 -15.26 15.41
C ILE A 8 -30.85 -14.81 16.45
N ILE A 9 -31.63 -13.77 16.15
CA ILE A 9 -32.68 -13.27 17.04
C ILE A 9 -33.78 -14.33 17.23
N LEU A 10 -34.24 -14.97 16.16
CA LEU A 10 -35.23 -16.04 16.22
C LEU A 10 -34.72 -17.23 17.05
N GLY A 11 -33.46 -17.64 16.82
CA GLY A 11 -32.83 -18.70 17.58
C GLY A 11 -32.70 -18.38 19.07
N ALA A 12 -32.34 -17.14 19.41
CA ALA A 12 -32.27 -16.69 20.81
C ALA A 12 -33.65 -16.72 21.49
N VAL A 13 -34.70 -16.29 20.79
CA VAL A 13 -36.09 -16.37 21.31
C VAL A 13 -36.51 -17.83 21.49
N LEU A 14 -36.25 -18.69 20.51
CA LEU A 14 -36.57 -20.11 20.60
C LEU A 14 -35.80 -20.80 21.72
N LEU A 15 -34.53 -20.45 21.92
CA LEU A 15 -33.73 -20.97 23.04
C LEU A 15 -34.32 -20.53 24.39
N ALA A 16 -34.73 -19.27 24.52
CA ALA A 16 -35.37 -18.77 25.75
C ALA A 16 -36.70 -19.50 26.01
N VAL A 17 -37.49 -19.77 24.98
CA VAL A 17 -38.73 -20.58 25.11
C VAL A 17 -38.42 -22.00 25.50
N ALA A 18 -37.42 -22.65 24.90
CA ALA A 18 -37.00 -24.00 25.23
C ALA A 18 -36.55 -24.10 26.69
N ALA A 19 -35.74 -23.14 27.18
CA ALA A 19 -35.29 -23.05 28.56
C ALA A 19 -36.46 -22.82 29.55
N LEU A 20 -37.45 -22.02 29.17
CA LEU A 20 -38.66 -21.81 29.98
C LEU A 20 -39.49 -23.13 30.08
N VAL A 21 -39.64 -23.87 28.99
CA VAL A 21 -40.32 -25.17 28.98
C VAL A 21 -39.59 -26.16 29.85
N GLU A 22 -38.28 -26.25 29.78
CA GLU A 22 -37.44 -27.09 30.64
C GLU A 22 -37.64 -26.79 32.13
N HIS A 23 -37.72 -25.50 32.46
CA HIS A 23 -37.92 -25.10 33.87
C HIS A 23 -39.33 -25.33 34.39
N THR A 24 -40.35 -25.34 33.53
CA THR A 24 -41.76 -25.44 33.91
C THR A 24 -42.32 -26.85 33.81
N VAL A 25 -41.77 -27.70 32.94
CA VAL A 25 -42.31 -29.02 32.65
C VAL A 25 -41.20 -30.09 32.73
N GLN A 26 -41.36 -31.09 33.57
CA GLN A 26 -40.42 -32.20 33.63
C GLN A 26 -40.71 -33.13 32.43
N LEU A 27 -39.87 -33.08 31.40
CA LEU A 27 -39.97 -33.87 30.20
C LEU A 27 -38.85 -34.93 30.17
N PRO A 28 -39.09 -36.13 29.55
CA PRO A 28 -38.01 -37.08 29.30
C PRO A 28 -36.96 -36.52 28.35
N VAL A 29 -35.71 -36.99 28.50
CA VAL A 29 -34.52 -36.46 27.78
C VAL A 29 -34.71 -36.39 26.25
N TRP A 30 -35.37 -37.40 25.66
CA TRP A 30 -35.61 -37.42 24.20
C TRP A 30 -36.59 -36.35 23.72
N GLN A 31 -37.59 -35.94 24.54
CA GLN A 31 -38.50 -34.84 24.22
C GLN A 31 -37.79 -33.49 24.35
N MET A 32 -36.94 -33.36 25.35
CA MET A 32 -36.08 -32.17 25.52
C MET A 32 -35.14 -32.01 24.33
N LEU A 33 -34.51 -33.10 23.86
CA LEU A 33 -33.69 -33.04 22.64
C LEU A 33 -34.46 -32.45 21.46
N ILE A 34 -35.71 -32.89 21.21
CA ILE A 34 -36.52 -32.38 20.08
C ILE A 34 -36.79 -30.87 20.23
N ILE A 35 -37.08 -30.42 21.45
CA ILE A 35 -37.35 -28.99 21.74
C ILE A 35 -36.10 -28.16 21.47
N TYR A 36 -34.92 -28.59 21.89
CA TYR A 36 -33.67 -27.87 21.66
C TYR A 36 -33.09 -28.04 20.25
N LEU A 37 -33.45 -29.12 19.54
CA LEU A 37 -33.02 -29.33 18.16
C LEU A 37 -33.62 -28.27 17.22
N VAL A 38 -34.81 -27.72 17.51
CA VAL A 38 -35.42 -26.69 16.69
C VAL A 38 -34.59 -25.38 16.68
N PRO A 39 -34.29 -24.75 17.83
CA PRO A 39 -33.41 -23.58 17.84
C PRO A 39 -32.00 -23.90 17.34
N TYR A 40 -31.46 -25.09 17.62
CA TYR A 40 -30.17 -25.52 17.12
C TYR A 40 -30.12 -25.51 15.58
N MET A 41 -31.09 -26.13 14.91
CA MET A 41 -31.15 -26.17 13.46
C MET A 41 -31.48 -24.80 12.83
N VAL A 42 -32.27 -23.96 13.49
CA VAL A 42 -32.56 -22.60 13.01
C VAL A 42 -31.29 -21.75 13.00
N VAL A 43 -30.45 -21.90 14.01
CA VAL A 43 -29.21 -21.11 14.15
C VAL A 43 -28.08 -21.70 13.34
N GLY A 44 -27.87 -23.01 13.38
CA GLY A 44 -26.66 -23.71 12.95
C GLY A 44 -26.78 -24.52 11.66
N TYR A 45 -27.85 -24.40 10.87
CA TYR A 45 -28.01 -25.24 9.67
C TYR A 45 -26.87 -25.05 8.64
N ASP A 46 -26.32 -23.85 8.53
CA ASP A 46 -25.17 -23.53 7.67
C ASP A 46 -23.89 -24.20 8.17
N VAL A 47 -23.57 -24.06 9.46
CA VAL A 47 -22.42 -24.71 10.11
C VAL A 47 -22.50 -26.24 9.95
N VAL A 48 -23.69 -26.81 10.16
CA VAL A 48 -23.93 -28.24 9.94
C VAL A 48 -23.70 -28.61 8.46
N GLY A 49 -24.20 -27.79 7.53
CA GLY A 49 -24.02 -28.02 6.09
C GLY A 49 -22.55 -27.95 5.68
N GLU A 50 -21.83 -26.93 6.09
CA GLU A 50 -20.41 -26.71 5.79
C GLU A 50 -19.53 -27.81 6.42
N ALA A 51 -19.83 -28.24 7.66
CA ALA A 51 -19.16 -29.37 8.29
C ALA A 51 -19.34 -30.69 7.50
N PHE A 52 -20.53 -30.96 6.97
CA PHE A 52 -20.76 -32.13 6.12
C PHE A 52 -20.07 -32.02 4.77
N GLU A 53 -20.06 -30.85 4.16
CA GLU A 53 -19.37 -30.59 2.90
C GLU A 53 -17.85 -30.75 3.06
N GLY A 54 -17.26 -30.22 4.15
CA GLY A 54 -15.87 -30.40 4.53
C GLY A 54 -15.48 -31.87 4.68
N ILE A 55 -16.31 -32.68 5.34
CA ILE A 55 -16.10 -34.13 5.47
C ILE A 55 -16.06 -34.80 4.08
N CYS A 56 -16.99 -34.43 3.18
CA CYS A 56 -17.08 -35.02 1.84
C CYS A 56 -15.88 -34.66 0.95
N HIS A 57 -15.27 -33.47 1.14
CA HIS A 57 -14.11 -33.01 0.38
C HIS A 57 -12.77 -33.35 1.04
N GLY A 58 -12.77 -33.97 2.24
CA GLY A 58 -11.56 -34.36 2.98
C GLY A 58 -10.93 -33.21 3.78
N GLU A 59 -11.63 -32.09 3.93
CA GLU A 59 -11.24 -30.95 4.78
C GLU A 59 -11.89 -31.09 6.17
N VAL A 60 -11.52 -32.13 6.90
CA VAL A 60 -12.18 -32.60 8.14
C VAL A 60 -11.79 -31.79 9.39
N PHE A 61 -10.87 -30.80 9.28
CA PHE A 61 -10.32 -30.10 10.44
C PHE A 61 -10.49 -28.57 10.33
N ASP A 62 -11.65 -28.13 9.81
CA ASP A 62 -12.05 -26.73 9.83
C ASP A 62 -12.77 -26.34 11.14
N GLU A 63 -13.08 -25.06 11.29
CA GLU A 63 -13.74 -24.52 12.48
C GLU A 63 -15.20 -24.97 12.59
N ASP A 64 -15.91 -25.10 11.47
CA ASP A 64 -17.31 -25.52 11.43
C ASP A 64 -17.44 -26.97 11.85
N PHE A 65 -16.53 -27.86 11.40
CA PHE A 65 -16.46 -29.23 11.85
C PHE A 65 -16.21 -29.35 13.36
N LEU A 66 -15.26 -28.56 13.90
CA LEU A 66 -14.99 -28.59 15.34
C LEU A 66 -16.20 -28.14 16.16
N MET A 67 -16.88 -27.08 15.72
CA MET A 67 -18.09 -26.56 16.35
C MET A 67 -19.24 -27.56 16.26
N PHE A 68 -19.44 -28.19 15.10
CA PHE A 68 -20.42 -29.23 14.90
C PHE A 68 -20.19 -30.44 15.85
N VAL A 69 -18.95 -30.96 15.88
CA VAL A 69 -18.60 -32.11 16.76
C VAL A 69 -18.79 -31.75 18.22
N ALA A 70 -18.38 -30.55 18.63
CA ALA A 70 -18.49 -30.12 20.03
C ALA A 70 -19.94 -29.97 20.48
N THR A 71 -20.78 -29.33 19.66
CA THR A 71 -22.18 -29.03 19.99
C THR A 71 -23.07 -30.28 19.89
N VAL A 72 -22.89 -31.10 18.85
CA VAL A 72 -23.58 -32.41 18.76
C VAL A 72 -23.12 -33.35 19.86
N GLY A 73 -21.81 -33.37 20.16
CA GLY A 73 -21.28 -34.15 21.28
C GLY A 73 -21.89 -33.72 22.61
N ALA A 74 -22.04 -32.42 22.87
CA ALA A 74 -22.71 -31.92 24.08
C ALA A 74 -24.20 -32.36 24.16
N MET A 75 -24.91 -32.36 23.01
CA MET A 75 -26.28 -32.90 22.97
C MET A 75 -26.33 -34.40 23.26
N CYS A 76 -25.34 -35.17 22.80
CA CYS A 76 -25.27 -36.62 23.01
C CYS A 76 -24.92 -37.01 24.46
N ILE A 77 -24.21 -36.15 25.21
CA ILE A 77 -23.84 -36.43 26.61
C ILE A 77 -25.08 -36.75 27.46
N GLY A 78 -26.19 -36.04 27.26
CA GLY A 78 -27.42 -36.23 28.03
C GLY A 78 -28.06 -37.63 27.94
N PHE A 79 -27.59 -38.51 27.04
CA PHE A 79 -28.03 -39.90 26.91
C PHE A 79 -27.10 -40.88 27.63
N LEU A 80 -25.99 -40.42 28.20
CA LEU A 80 -25.09 -41.27 28.97
C LEU A 80 -25.63 -41.46 30.39
N PRO A 81 -25.42 -42.65 31.00
CA PRO A 81 -25.89 -42.94 32.35
C PRO A 81 -25.27 -41.94 33.38
N GLY A 82 -26.13 -41.29 34.15
CA GLY A 82 -25.71 -40.35 35.20
C GLY A 82 -25.26 -38.97 34.71
N ALA A 83 -25.44 -38.67 33.41
CA ALA A 83 -25.12 -37.36 32.84
C ALA A 83 -26.30 -36.37 32.94
N GLU A 84 -25.98 -35.13 33.22
CA GLU A 84 -26.95 -34.02 33.05
C GLU A 84 -27.01 -33.58 31.58
N PRO A 85 -28.21 -33.38 31.01
CA PRO A 85 -28.34 -32.91 29.62
C PRO A 85 -27.74 -31.53 29.44
N GLN A 86 -26.93 -31.33 28.38
CA GLN A 86 -26.28 -30.06 28.06
C GLN A 86 -26.89 -29.42 26.81
N PHE A 87 -28.20 -29.59 26.57
CA PHE A 87 -28.89 -29.11 25.37
C PHE A 87 -28.88 -27.60 25.23
N ALA A 88 -29.18 -26.89 26.33
CA ALA A 88 -29.18 -25.44 26.37
C ALA A 88 -27.79 -24.87 26.05
N GLU A 89 -26.71 -25.49 26.60
CA GLU A 89 -25.33 -25.09 26.33
C GLU A 89 -24.97 -25.27 24.86
N ALA A 90 -25.33 -26.41 24.26
CA ALA A 90 -25.05 -26.68 22.86
C ALA A 90 -25.66 -25.63 21.90
N VAL A 91 -26.94 -25.30 22.13
CA VAL A 91 -27.62 -24.24 21.33
C VAL A 91 -27.02 -22.87 21.58
N PHE A 92 -26.68 -22.58 22.83
CA PHE A 92 -26.06 -21.28 23.17
C PHE A 92 -24.69 -21.14 22.52
N VAL A 93 -23.85 -22.17 22.54
CA VAL A 93 -22.54 -22.19 21.89
C VAL A 93 -22.69 -21.91 20.39
N MET A 94 -23.63 -22.59 19.72
CA MET A 94 -23.93 -22.37 18.31
C MET A 94 -24.43 -20.94 18.04
N LEU A 95 -25.28 -20.40 18.92
CA LEU A 95 -25.79 -19.03 18.83
C LEU A 95 -24.66 -18.00 18.92
N PHE A 96 -23.76 -18.14 19.91
CA PHE A 96 -22.63 -17.23 20.08
C PHE A 96 -21.60 -17.36 18.95
N PHE A 97 -21.38 -18.54 18.43
CA PHE A 97 -20.55 -18.74 17.25
C PHE A 97 -21.10 -17.96 16.05
N GLN A 98 -22.41 -18.05 15.79
CA GLN A 98 -23.07 -17.29 14.72
C GLN A 98 -23.03 -15.76 14.95
N VAL A 99 -23.09 -15.31 16.20
CA VAL A 99 -22.87 -13.89 16.52
C VAL A 99 -21.43 -13.48 16.19
N GLY A 100 -20.47 -14.33 16.51
CA GLY A 100 -19.06 -14.14 16.16
C GLY A 100 -18.86 -14.03 14.65
N GLU A 101 -19.37 -14.96 13.88
CA GLU A 101 -19.32 -15.00 12.42
C GLU A 101 -20.01 -13.77 11.78
N LEU A 102 -21.16 -13.36 12.32
CA LEU A 102 -21.81 -12.12 11.87
C LEU A 102 -20.94 -10.89 12.08
N PHE A 103 -20.25 -10.81 13.24
CA PHE A 103 -19.33 -9.71 13.55
C PHE A 103 -18.09 -9.74 12.65
N GLU A 104 -17.57 -10.92 12.36
CA GLU A 104 -16.47 -11.15 11.40
C GLU A 104 -16.81 -10.59 10.03
N HIS A 105 -17.91 -11.06 9.44
CA HIS A 105 -18.38 -10.56 8.15
C HIS A 105 -18.60 -9.04 8.14
N TYR A 106 -19.16 -8.51 9.23
CA TYR A 106 -19.37 -7.06 9.36
C TYR A 106 -18.04 -6.30 9.36
N ALA A 107 -17.06 -6.78 10.13
CA ALA A 107 -15.74 -6.17 10.23
C ALA A 107 -14.96 -6.23 8.91
N GLU A 108 -14.99 -7.39 8.26
CA GLU A 108 -14.37 -7.58 6.94
C GLU A 108 -14.99 -6.68 5.88
N HIS A 109 -16.32 -6.69 5.77
CA HIS A 109 -17.03 -5.81 4.84
C HIS A 109 -16.80 -4.33 5.10
N ARG A 110 -16.74 -3.92 6.37
CA ARG A 110 -16.46 -2.54 6.75
C ARG A 110 -15.02 -2.13 6.40
N SER A 111 -14.06 -3.02 6.61
CA SER A 111 -12.66 -2.77 6.23
C SER A 111 -12.52 -2.66 4.72
N ARG A 112 -13.06 -3.60 3.96
CA ARG A 112 -13.09 -3.56 2.48
C ARG A 112 -13.85 -2.34 1.95
N ARG A 113 -14.98 -1.96 2.57
CA ARG A 113 -15.74 -0.77 2.21
C ARG A 113 -14.99 0.52 2.55
N SER A 114 -14.25 0.58 3.66
CA SER A 114 -13.41 1.73 4.02
C SER A 114 -12.28 1.92 3.01
N ILE A 115 -11.70 0.83 2.51
CA ILE A 115 -10.71 0.86 1.43
C ILE A 115 -11.37 1.33 0.13
N ARG A 116 -12.54 0.82 -0.23
CA ARG A 116 -13.30 1.29 -1.42
C ARG A 116 -13.76 2.74 -1.30
N ALA A 117 -14.17 3.20 -0.13
CA ALA A 117 -14.58 4.59 0.10
C ALA A 117 -13.38 5.56 0.06
N LEU A 118 -12.17 5.09 0.39
CA LEU A 118 -10.93 5.83 0.13
C LEU A 118 -10.63 5.92 -1.37
N MET A 119 -11.19 4.98 -2.15
CA MET A 119 -11.06 4.85 -3.58
C MET A 119 -12.31 5.29 -4.35
N ASP A 120 -13.15 6.10 -3.75
CA ASP A 120 -14.23 6.81 -4.46
C ASP A 120 -13.64 7.88 -5.41
N ILE A 121 -12.58 7.44 -6.14
CA ILE A 121 -11.84 8.23 -7.13
C ILE A 121 -12.50 8.06 -8.50
N ARG A 122 -13.32 7.01 -8.67
CA ARG A 122 -13.93 6.63 -9.94
C ARG A 122 -15.28 7.30 -10.10
N PRO A 123 -15.46 8.23 -11.05
CA PRO A 123 -16.78 8.76 -11.36
C PRO A 123 -17.60 7.74 -12.16
N ASP A 124 -18.90 7.68 -11.86
CA ASP A 124 -19.85 6.80 -12.56
C ASP A 124 -20.24 7.35 -13.94
N THR A 125 -20.06 8.66 -14.18
CA THR A 125 -20.43 9.34 -15.41
C THR A 125 -19.37 10.34 -15.84
N ALA A 126 -19.32 10.61 -17.16
CA ALA A 126 -18.47 11.64 -17.75
C ALA A 126 -19.26 12.42 -18.82
N ASN A 127 -18.93 13.70 -19.01
CA ASN A 127 -19.54 14.54 -20.02
C ASN A 127 -18.65 14.54 -21.26
N VAL A 128 -19.07 13.85 -22.32
CA VAL A 128 -18.37 13.79 -23.62
C VAL A 128 -18.98 14.77 -24.63
N LEU A 129 -18.13 15.40 -25.42
CA LEU A 129 -18.54 16.29 -26.50
C LEU A 129 -18.63 15.50 -27.82
N ARG A 130 -19.85 15.19 -28.28
CA ARG A 130 -20.11 14.51 -29.56
C ARG A 130 -21.02 15.38 -30.42
N ASP A 131 -20.65 15.60 -31.67
CA ASP A 131 -21.41 16.40 -32.62
C ASP A 131 -21.79 17.81 -32.10
N GLY A 132 -20.88 18.43 -31.33
CA GLY A 132 -21.11 19.76 -30.73
C GLY A 132 -22.10 19.77 -29.55
N LYS A 133 -22.54 18.61 -29.06
CA LYS A 133 -23.45 18.47 -27.93
C LYS A 133 -22.77 17.71 -26.79
N ILE A 134 -22.99 18.19 -25.56
CA ILE A 134 -22.53 17.49 -24.36
C ILE A 134 -23.49 16.34 -24.05
N GLN A 135 -22.96 15.13 -23.95
CA GLN A 135 -23.69 13.93 -23.57
C GLN A 135 -23.07 13.35 -22.31
N THR A 136 -23.88 13.08 -21.30
CA THR A 136 -23.43 12.39 -20.08
C THR A 136 -23.54 10.87 -20.31
N VAL A 137 -22.39 10.20 -20.27
CA VAL A 137 -22.28 8.76 -20.56
C VAL A 137 -21.45 8.06 -19.51
N SER A 138 -21.47 6.72 -19.51
CA SER A 138 -20.53 5.94 -18.68
C SER A 138 -19.10 6.06 -19.26
N PRO A 139 -18.06 6.28 -18.41
CA PRO A 139 -16.69 6.48 -18.87
C PRO A 139 -16.10 5.35 -19.72
N ASP A 140 -16.55 4.11 -19.52
CA ASP A 140 -16.17 2.92 -20.28
C ASP A 140 -16.60 2.96 -21.76
N THR A 141 -17.57 3.82 -22.10
CA THR A 141 -18.04 4.01 -23.48
C THR A 141 -17.28 5.09 -24.26
N ILE A 142 -16.32 5.75 -23.63
CA ILE A 142 -15.54 6.84 -24.21
C ILE A 142 -14.25 6.28 -24.81
N ALA A 143 -14.04 6.58 -26.10
CA ALA A 143 -12.85 6.13 -26.82
C ALA A 143 -11.68 7.11 -26.66
N VAL A 144 -10.45 6.58 -26.83
CA VAL A 144 -9.24 7.40 -26.90
C VAL A 144 -9.35 8.37 -28.08
N GLY A 145 -9.04 9.64 -27.85
CA GLY A 145 -9.13 10.73 -28.81
C GLY A 145 -10.44 11.54 -28.72
N GLU A 146 -11.48 11.03 -28.02
CA GLU A 146 -12.68 11.83 -27.75
C GLU A 146 -12.39 12.96 -26.76
N THR A 147 -13.27 13.92 -26.71
CA THR A 147 -13.11 15.11 -25.84
C THR A 147 -14.15 15.07 -24.73
N ILE A 148 -13.70 15.19 -23.48
CA ILE A 148 -14.56 15.30 -22.32
C ILE A 148 -14.54 16.71 -21.74
N ILE A 149 -15.64 17.12 -21.13
CA ILE A 149 -15.79 18.40 -20.44
C ILE A 149 -15.90 18.13 -18.95
N VAL A 150 -15.00 18.73 -18.16
CA VAL A 150 -14.97 18.60 -16.71
C VAL A 150 -15.32 19.93 -16.08
N LYS A 151 -16.50 20.01 -15.45
CA LYS A 151 -16.99 21.23 -14.80
C LYS A 151 -16.42 21.37 -13.38
N PRO A 152 -16.46 22.55 -12.78
CA PRO A 152 -16.15 22.74 -11.37
C PRO A 152 -16.97 21.82 -10.48
N GLY A 153 -16.30 21.16 -9.52
CA GLY A 153 -16.88 20.14 -8.63
C GLY A 153 -16.95 18.74 -9.22
N GLU A 154 -16.73 18.55 -10.51
CA GLU A 154 -16.72 17.22 -11.14
C GLU A 154 -15.35 16.54 -11.02
N ARG A 155 -15.37 15.21 -10.99
CA ARG A 155 -14.15 14.39 -11.05
C ARG A 155 -13.74 14.15 -12.49
N VAL A 156 -12.45 14.17 -12.73
CA VAL A 156 -11.86 13.78 -14.02
C VAL A 156 -12.06 12.28 -14.22
N ALA A 157 -12.76 11.89 -15.27
CA ALA A 157 -13.14 10.49 -15.50
C ALA A 157 -12.03 9.67 -16.19
N LEU A 158 -11.26 10.30 -17.06
CA LEU A 158 -10.26 9.66 -17.93
C LEU A 158 -8.99 10.50 -17.97
N ASP A 159 -7.85 9.83 -18.13
CA ASP A 159 -6.56 10.49 -18.31
C ASP A 159 -6.50 11.16 -19.70
N GLY A 160 -5.92 12.35 -19.77
CA GLY A 160 -5.83 13.08 -21.02
C GLY A 160 -5.04 14.37 -20.94
N GLU A 161 -5.10 15.15 -22.01
CA GLU A 161 -4.46 16.46 -22.16
C GLU A 161 -5.50 17.58 -22.20
N ILE A 162 -5.26 18.65 -21.48
CA ILE A 162 -6.14 19.83 -21.47
C ILE A 162 -5.96 20.59 -22.80
N VAL A 163 -6.99 20.58 -23.63
CA VAL A 163 -7.00 21.30 -24.93
C VAL A 163 -7.52 22.71 -24.80
N ASP A 164 -8.34 23.00 -23.78
CA ASP A 164 -8.85 24.32 -23.47
C ASP A 164 -9.26 24.46 -22.00
N GLY A 165 -9.12 25.67 -21.46
CA GLY A 165 -9.45 26.01 -20.08
C GLY A 165 -8.25 26.12 -19.15
N THR A 166 -8.51 26.73 -17.97
CA THR A 166 -7.57 26.84 -16.84
C THR A 166 -8.34 26.58 -15.56
N SER A 167 -7.75 25.84 -14.62
CA SER A 167 -8.38 25.54 -13.34
C SER A 167 -7.34 25.15 -12.29
N ALA A 168 -7.81 24.91 -11.07
CA ALA A 168 -7.08 24.21 -10.01
C ALA A 168 -7.69 22.82 -9.79
N LEU A 169 -6.86 21.82 -9.59
CA LEU A 169 -7.26 20.44 -9.32
C LEU A 169 -6.99 20.05 -7.87
N ASN A 170 -7.98 19.48 -7.23
CA ASN A 170 -7.79 18.81 -5.96
C ASN A 170 -7.32 17.38 -6.22
N THR A 171 -6.08 17.09 -5.80
CA THR A 171 -5.42 15.78 -5.98
C THR A 171 -5.36 14.97 -4.69
N VAL A 172 -5.95 15.45 -3.58
CA VAL A 172 -5.88 14.82 -2.24
C VAL A 172 -6.21 13.34 -2.27
N ALA A 173 -7.20 12.94 -3.07
CA ALA A 173 -7.63 11.54 -3.17
C ALA A 173 -6.57 10.63 -3.81
N LEU A 174 -5.65 11.18 -4.60
CA LEU A 174 -4.59 10.44 -5.29
C LEU A 174 -3.24 10.56 -4.57
N THR A 175 -2.82 11.79 -4.26
CA THR A 175 -1.49 12.08 -3.72
C THR A 175 -1.47 12.27 -2.20
N GLY A 176 -2.62 12.50 -1.58
CA GLY A 176 -2.72 12.91 -0.19
C GLY A 176 -2.30 14.37 0.08
N GLU A 177 -1.96 15.14 -0.96
CA GLU A 177 -1.56 16.55 -0.83
C GLU A 177 -2.78 17.47 -0.74
N SER A 178 -2.79 18.34 0.28
CA SER A 178 -3.90 19.29 0.49
C SER A 178 -3.84 20.52 -0.42
N MET A 179 -2.68 20.81 -1.04
CA MET A 179 -2.52 21.95 -1.94
C MET A 179 -3.10 21.62 -3.32
N PRO A 180 -4.03 22.44 -3.85
CA PRO A 180 -4.50 22.29 -5.22
C PRO A 180 -3.38 22.52 -6.24
N ARG A 181 -3.41 21.76 -7.33
CA ARG A 181 -2.50 21.91 -8.47
C ARG A 181 -3.14 22.78 -9.54
N ASP A 182 -2.52 23.90 -9.88
CA ASP A 182 -2.96 24.72 -11.01
C ASP A 182 -2.65 24.02 -12.34
N VAL A 183 -3.61 24.09 -13.27
CA VAL A 183 -3.51 23.46 -14.59
C VAL A 183 -4.04 24.38 -15.68
N ARG A 184 -3.42 24.27 -16.85
CA ARG A 184 -3.71 25.09 -18.04
C ARG A 184 -3.66 24.24 -19.31
N LYS A 185 -4.02 24.84 -20.43
CA LYS A 185 -3.93 24.22 -21.75
C LYS A 185 -2.52 23.65 -22.01
N GLY A 186 -2.48 22.39 -22.47
CA GLY A 186 -1.27 21.62 -22.74
C GLY A 186 -0.81 20.74 -21.56
N ASP A 187 -1.36 20.95 -20.36
CA ASP A 187 -1.01 20.13 -19.20
C ASP A 187 -1.70 18.76 -19.25
N GLN A 188 -1.01 17.75 -18.72
CA GLN A 188 -1.57 16.41 -18.53
C GLN A 188 -2.46 16.38 -17.29
N ILE A 189 -3.63 15.76 -17.43
CA ILE A 189 -4.58 15.55 -16.36
C ILE A 189 -4.85 14.06 -16.16
N VAL A 190 -4.94 13.64 -14.90
CA VAL A 190 -5.18 12.24 -14.53
C VAL A 190 -6.58 12.06 -13.96
N SER A 191 -7.17 10.89 -14.22
CA SER A 191 -8.47 10.51 -13.69
C SER A 191 -8.44 10.43 -12.15
N GLY A 192 -9.58 10.77 -11.52
CA GLY A 192 -9.73 10.77 -10.07
C GLY A 192 -9.51 12.13 -9.39
N CYS A 193 -8.83 13.09 -10.03
CA CYS A 193 -8.75 14.47 -9.53
C CYS A 193 -10.12 15.14 -9.55
N VAL A 194 -10.36 16.09 -8.63
CA VAL A 194 -11.58 16.91 -8.62
C VAL A 194 -11.25 18.30 -9.17
N ASN A 195 -11.98 18.74 -10.18
CA ASN A 195 -11.86 20.08 -10.74
C ASN A 195 -12.46 21.12 -9.78
N ILE A 196 -11.74 22.20 -9.46
CA ILE A 196 -12.17 23.16 -8.42
C ILE A 196 -12.86 24.39 -9.04
N SER A 197 -12.29 25.01 -10.06
CA SER A 197 -12.68 26.39 -10.45
C SER A 197 -13.17 26.54 -11.89
N GLY A 198 -12.32 26.32 -12.90
CA GLY A 198 -12.64 26.54 -14.30
C GLY A 198 -13.26 25.31 -14.98
N VAL A 199 -13.88 25.51 -16.15
CA VAL A 199 -14.29 24.40 -17.01
C VAL A 199 -13.07 23.95 -17.80
N LEU A 200 -12.79 22.66 -17.79
CA LEU A 200 -11.70 22.04 -18.54
C LEU A 200 -12.24 21.23 -19.70
N THR A 201 -11.64 21.39 -20.85
CA THR A 201 -11.85 20.56 -22.03
C THR A 201 -10.64 19.65 -22.19
N VAL A 202 -10.85 18.36 -22.09
CA VAL A 202 -9.76 17.36 -22.02
C VAL A 202 -9.89 16.39 -23.18
N LYS A 203 -8.81 16.20 -23.95
CA LYS A 203 -8.72 15.16 -24.98
C LYS A 203 -8.23 13.86 -24.32
N VAL A 204 -9.03 12.82 -24.40
CA VAL A 204 -8.76 11.53 -23.78
C VAL A 204 -7.57 10.85 -24.44
N GLN A 205 -6.60 10.39 -23.64
CA GLN A 205 -5.40 9.70 -24.10
C GLN A 205 -5.35 8.23 -23.72
N LYS A 206 -6.08 7.79 -22.67
CA LYS A 206 -6.12 6.40 -22.22
C LYS A 206 -7.55 5.90 -22.13
N SER A 207 -7.73 4.61 -22.40
CA SER A 207 -9.01 3.94 -22.18
C SER A 207 -9.37 3.90 -20.69
N PHE A 208 -10.64 3.70 -20.37
CA PHE A 208 -11.11 3.68 -18.99
C PHE A 208 -10.42 2.62 -18.10
N GLY A 209 -10.21 1.39 -18.64
CA GLY A 209 -9.50 0.33 -17.93
C GLY A 209 -8.01 0.64 -17.67
N GLU A 210 -7.41 1.47 -18.51
CA GLU A 210 -6.01 1.91 -18.42
C GLU A 210 -5.84 3.25 -17.70
N SER A 211 -6.93 3.88 -17.28
CA SER A 211 -6.89 5.14 -16.54
C SER A 211 -6.21 4.98 -15.19
N THR A 212 -5.56 6.05 -14.73
CA THR A 212 -4.83 6.09 -13.46
C THR A 212 -5.73 5.66 -12.29
N ALA A 213 -6.96 6.14 -12.21
CA ALA A 213 -7.92 5.75 -11.19
C ALA A 213 -8.23 4.24 -11.23
N SER A 214 -8.46 3.67 -12.42
CA SER A 214 -8.74 2.23 -12.57
C SER A 214 -7.53 1.37 -12.15
N LYS A 215 -6.31 1.78 -12.53
CA LYS A 215 -5.08 1.08 -12.12
C LYS A 215 -4.87 1.09 -10.61
N ILE A 216 -5.08 2.23 -9.96
CA ILE A 216 -4.98 2.37 -8.51
C ILE A 216 -5.99 1.43 -7.81
N ILE A 217 -7.25 1.42 -8.26
CA ILE A 217 -8.29 0.55 -7.71
C ILE A 217 -7.90 -0.91 -7.85
N ASN A 218 -7.50 -1.34 -9.06
CA ASN A 218 -7.07 -2.72 -9.32
C ASN A 218 -5.87 -3.13 -8.45
N MET A 219 -4.88 -2.24 -8.27
CA MET A 219 -3.74 -2.53 -7.40
C MET A 219 -4.14 -2.79 -5.96
N VAL A 220 -5.06 -2.02 -5.41
CA VAL A 220 -5.50 -2.19 -4.01
C VAL A 220 -6.46 -3.36 -3.87
N GLU A 221 -7.33 -3.62 -4.83
CA GLU A 221 -8.20 -4.81 -4.83
C GLU A 221 -7.37 -6.10 -4.93
N ASN A 222 -6.35 -6.14 -5.76
CA ASN A 222 -5.46 -7.30 -5.93
C ASN A 222 -4.34 -7.39 -4.87
N ALA A 223 -4.17 -6.36 -4.03
CA ALA A 223 -3.18 -6.37 -2.95
C ALA A 223 -3.39 -7.52 -1.94
N SER A 224 -4.62 -8.07 -1.87
CA SER A 224 -4.94 -9.23 -1.05
C SER A 224 -4.42 -10.57 -1.60
N GLU A 225 -4.04 -10.66 -2.88
CA GLU A 225 -3.57 -11.94 -3.46
C GLU A 225 -2.17 -12.32 -2.98
N LYS A 226 -1.30 -11.33 -2.70
CA LYS A 226 0.05 -11.57 -2.19
C LYS A 226 0.03 -11.63 -0.66
N LYS A 227 -0.21 -12.83 -0.11
CA LYS A 227 -0.26 -13.08 1.34
C LYS A 227 1.06 -12.71 2.03
N SER A 228 0.95 -12.08 3.20
CA SER A 228 2.09 -11.80 4.07
C SER A 228 2.72 -13.07 4.64
N LYS A 229 3.97 -12.97 5.15
CA LYS A 229 4.60 -14.07 5.92
C LYS A 229 3.75 -14.44 7.13
N SER A 230 3.12 -13.47 7.76
CA SER A 230 2.25 -13.67 8.93
C SER A 230 0.97 -14.41 8.55
N GLU A 231 0.32 -14.08 7.43
CA GLU A 231 -0.85 -14.82 6.93
C GLU A 231 -0.49 -16.24 6.50
N ALA A 232 0.64 -16.43 5.82
CA ALA A 232 1.14 -17.76 5.45
C ALA A 232 1.50 -18.59 6.68
N PHE A 233 2.01 -17.96 7.74
CA PHE A 233 2.28 -18.63 9.03
C PHE A 233 0.98 -19.12 9.66
N ILE A 234 -0.08 -18.30 9.68
CA ILE A 234 -1.37 -18.70 10.28
C ILE A 234 -2.00 -19.85 9.54
N THR A 235 -2.01 -19.81 8.20
CA THR A 235 -2.53 -20.91 7.39
C THR A 235 -1.78 -22.21 7.68
N ARG A 236 -0.45 -22.13 7.83
CA ARG A 236 0.40 -23.29 8.19
C ARG A 236 0.18 -23.72 9.63
N PHE A 237 0.03 -22.77 10.55
CA PHE A 237 -0.25 -23.03 11.97
C PHE A 237 -1.59 -23.74 12.13
N ALA A 238 -2.66 -23.23 11.52
CA ALA A 238 -3.98 -23.86 11.59
C ALA A 238 -3.95 -25.31 11.10
N ARG A 239 -3.29 -25.59 9.98
CA ARG A 239 -3.15 -26.94 9.43
C ARG A 239 -2.48 -27.94 10.37
N VAL A 240 -1.57 -27.50 11.25
CA VAL A 240 -0.86 -28.35 12.22
C VAL A 240 -1.57 -28.35 13.57
N TYR A 241 -2.05 -27.18 13.97
CA TYR A 241 -2.68 -26.97 15.28
C TYR A 241 -3.98 -27.76 15.43
N THR A 242 -4.87 -27.72 14.44
CA THR A 242 -6.20 -28.33 14.55
C THR A 242 -6.13 -29.86 14.75
N PRO A 243 -5.33 -30.65 13.97
CA PRO A 243 -5.17 -32.08 14.26
C PRO A 243 -4.60 -32.36 15.64
N ILE A 244 -3.64 -31.57 16.13
CA ILE A 244 -3.06 -31.73 17.47
C ILE A 244 -4.14 -31.55 18.54
N VAL A 245 -4.95 -30.51 18.40
CA VAL A 245 -6.05 -30.22 19.32
C VAL A 245 -7.06 -31.34 19.35
N VAL A 246 -7.46 -31.89 18.20
CA VAL A 246 -8.38 -33.03 18.14
C VAL A 246 -7.80 -34.27 18.85
N ILE A 247 -6.52 -34.57 18.60
CA ILE A 247 -5.84 -35.69 19.29
C ILE A 247 -5.81 -35.46 20.80
N VAL A 248 -5.46 -34.26 21.26
CA VAL A 248 -5.43 -33.93 22.70
C VAL A 248 -6.82 -34.02 23.29
N ALA A 249 -7.87 -33.56 22.60
CA ALA A 249 -9.26 -33.69 23.04
C ALA A 249 -9.67 -35.18 23.19
N LEU A 250 -9.31 -36.03 22.22
CA LEU A 250 -9.57 -37.47 22.29
C LEU A 250 -8.83 -38.12 23.48
N VAL A 251 -7.57 -37.75 23.66
CA VAL A 251 -6.79 -38.23 24.83
C VAL A 251 -7.46 -37.77 26.14
N LEU A 252 -7.89 -36.49 26.21
CA LEU A 252 -8.56 -35.92 27.37
C LEU A 252 -9.91 -36.60 27.64
N ALA A 253 -10.64 -37.03 26.62
CA ALA A 253 -11.92 -37.71 26.75
C ALA A 253 -11.78 -39.13 27.29
N PHE A 254 -10.78 -39.91 26.81
CA PHE A 254 -10.75 -41.36 27.02
C PHE A 254 -9.65 -41.85 27.97
N VAL A 255 -8.54 -41.13 28.13
CA VAL A 255 -7.41 -41.61 28.95
C VAL A 255 -7.61 -41.35 30.45
N PRO A 256 -7.99 -40.15 30.94
CA PRO A 256 -8.15 -39.92 32.38
C PRO A 256 -9.24 -40.79 33.04
N PRO A 257 -10.39 -41.11 32.38
CA PRO A 257 -11.37 -42.02 32.96
C PRO A 257 -10.82 -43.41 33.32
N LEU A 258 -9.74 -43.87 32.64
CA LEU A 258 -9.09 -45.17 32.95
C LEU A 258 -8.42 -45.18 34.31
N PHE A 259 -8.05 -44.02 34.84
CA PHE A 259 -7.35 -43.86 36.13
C PHE A 259 -8.27 -43.36 37.24
N CYS A 260 -9.52 -42.98 36.94
CA CYS A 260 -10.53 -42.57 37.91
C CYS A 260 -11.44 -43.76 38.21
N GLY A 261 -11.71 -44.04 39.48
CA GLY A 261 -12.59 -45.16 39.88
C GLY A 261 -14.00 -44.98 39.29
N GLY A 262 -14.48 -45.96 38.48
CA GLY A 262 -15.76 -45.90 37.79
C GLY A 262 -15.66 -45.24 36.38
N TYR A 263 -15.27 -46.04 35.38
CA TYR A 263 -15.01 -45.55 34.01
C TYR A 263 -16.22 -44.81 33.40
N VAL A 264 -17.43 -45.37 33.53
CA VAL A 264 -18.65 -44.80 32.93
C VAL A 264 -19.04 -43.48 33.59
N GLU A 265 -18.93 -43.36 34.91
CA GLU A 265 -19.24 -42.15 35.67
C GLU A 265 -18.22 -41.04 35.41
N SER A 266 -16.95 -41.39 35.27
CA SER A 266 -15.87 -40.44 34.96
C SER A 266 -15.88 -40.00 33.50
N LEU A 267 -16.30 -40.88 32.57
CA LEU A 267 -16.32 -40.62 31.12
C LEU A 267 -17.16 -39.39 30.77
N THR A 268 -18.33 -39.23 31.38
CA THR A 268 -19.23 -38.09 31.12
C THR A 268 -18.54 -36.75 31.43
N THR A 269 -17.89 -36.66 32.57
CA THR A 269 -17.16 -35.46 33.01
C THR A 269 -15.99 -35.15 32.09
N TRP A 270 -15.20 -36.16 31.71
CA TRP A 270 -14.03 -35.93 30.84
C TRP A 270 -14.41 -35.71 29.40
N LEU A 271 -15.50 -36.29 28.92
CA LEU A 271 -16.05 -36.01 27.61
C LEU A 271 -16.53 -34.56 27.51
N TYR A 272 -17.27 -34.06 28.53
CA TYR A 272 -17.64 -32.63 28.59
C TYR A 272 -16.43 -31.70 28.57
N ARG A 273 -15.39 -31.99 29.35
CA ARG A 273 -14.13 -31.22 29.33
C ARG A 273 -13.45 -31.26 27.98
N ALA A 274 -13.43 -32.39 27.30
CA ALA A 274 -12.86 -32.53 25.96
C ALA A 274 -13.64 -31.75 24.93
N LEU A 275 -14.97 -31.73 24.98
CA LEU A 275 -15.81 -30.94 24.10
C LEU A 275 -15.64 -29.43 24.36
N THR A 276 -15.57 -29.02 25.64
CA THR A 276 -15.23 -27.65 26.03
C THR A 276 -13.86 -27.23 25.48
N PHE A 277 -12.87 -28.14 25.59
CA PHE A 277 -11.53 -27.93 25.04
C PHE A 277 -11.55 -27.73 23.51
N LEU A 278 -12.37 -28.53 22.78
CA LEU A 278 -12.54 -28.38 21.34
C LEU A 278 -13.13 -27.02 20.97
N VAL A 279 -14.19 -26.56 21.63
CA VAL A 279 -14.82 -25.27 21.42
C VAL A 279 -13.81 -24.11 21.55
N VAL A 280 -13.00 -24.10 22.62
CA VAL A 280 -12.00 -23.06 22.87
C VAL A 280 -10.90 -23.07 21.81
N SER A 281 -10.68 -24.18 21.16
CA SER A 281 -9.50 -24.38 20.31
C SER A 281 -9.58 -23.71 18.95
N CYS A 282 -10.75 -23.16 18.51
CA CYS A 282 -10.86 -22.43 17.25
C CYS A 282 -9.92 -21.20 17.23
N PRO A 283 -9.01 -21.04 16.27
CA PRO A 283 -8.13 -19.87 16.20
C PRO A 283 -8.78 -18.62 15.57
N CYS A 284 -10.12 -18.44 15.68
CA CYS A 284 -10.93 -17.45 14.97
C CYS A 284 -10.36 -16.01 15.10
N ALA A 285 -9.97 -15.60 16.32
CA ALA A 285 -9.41 -14.26 16.55
C ALA A 285 -8.10 -14.01 15.76
N LEU A 286 -7.30 -15.05 15.52
CA LEU A 286 -6.03 -14.94 14.76
C LEU A 286 -6.30 -14.87 13.27
N VAL A 287 -7.17 -15.75 12.77
CA VAL A 287 -7.50 -15.86 11.33
C VAL A 287 -8.07 -14.55 10.79
N ILE A 288 -8.86 -13.83 11.61
CA ILE A 288 -9.54 -12.60 11.20
C ILE A 288 -8.68 -11.35 11.43
N SER A 289 -8.08 -11.23 12.63
CA SER A 289 -7.47 -9.95 13.04
C SER A 289 -6.18 -9.62 12.27
N ILE A 290 -5.49 -10.63 11.75
CA ILE A 290 -4.23 -10.41 11.03
C ILE A 290 -4.46 -9.88 9.63
N PRO A 291 -5.23 -10.53 8.73
CA PRO A 291 -5.58 -9.94 7.43
C PRO A 291 -6.19 -8.55 7.60
N LEU A 292 -7.07 -8.36 8.56
CA LEU A 292 -7.70 -7.07 8.85
C LEU A 292 -6.69 -5.99 9.22
N SER A 293 -5.63 -6.35 9.98
CA SER A 293 -4.55 -5.41 10.32
C SER A 293 -3.76 -4.99 9.07
N PHE A 294 -3.43 -5.94 8.18
CA PHE A 294 -2.72 -5.66 6.94
C PHE A 294 -3.57 -4.83 5.96
N PHE A 295 -4.85 -5.18 5.79
CA PHE A 295 -5.77 -4.38 4.99
C PHE A 295 -5.91 -2.96 5.52
N GLY A 296 -6.02 -2.81 6.84
CA GLY A 296 -6.04 -1.50 7.48
C GLY A 296 -4.75 -0.72 7.26
N GLY A 297 -3.60 -1.38 7.27
CA GLY A 297 -2.28 -0.79 6.98
C GLY A 297 -2.16 -0.32 5.53
N ILE A 298 -2.57 -1.15 4.55
CA ILE A 298 -2.60 -0.80 3.12
C ILE A 298 -3.55 0.40 2.90
N GLY A 299 -4.76 0.35 3.46
CA GLY A 299 -5.71 1.46 3.37
C GLY A 299 -5.22 2.75 4.05
N GLY A 300 -4.51 2.63 5.17
CA GLY A 300 -3.86 3.75 5.85
C GLY A 300 -2.75 4.37 5.00
N ALA A 301 -1.91 3.55 4.35
CA ALA A 301 -0.86 3.99 3.44
C ALA A 301 -1.44 4.73 2.22
N SER A 302 -2.50 4.19 1.63
CA SER A 302 -3.17 4.80 0.48
C SER A 302 -3.69 6.21 0.77
N ARG A 303 -4.18 6.48 2.00
CA ARG A 303 -4.59 7.84 2.43
C ARG A 303 -3.45 8.85 2.42
N HIS A 304 -2.23 8.38 2.53
CA HIS A 304 -1.02 9.21 2.49
C HIS A 304 -0.38 9.25 1.10
N GLY A 305 -1.09 8.80 0.05
CA GLY A 305 -0.56 8.75 -1.30
C GLY A 305 0.50 7.65 -1.50
N ILE A 306 0.48 6.60 -0.67
CA ILE A 306 1.40 5.47 -0.74
C ILE A 306 0.61 4.21 -1.09
N LEU A 307 0.81 3.67 -2.28
CA LEU A 307 0.16 2.44 -2.73
C LEU A 307 1.07 1.25 -2.48
N ILE A 308 0.57 0.25 -1.76
CA ILE A 308 1.29 -1.00 -1.46
C ILE A 308 0.56 -2.14 -2.15
N LYS A 309 1.22 -2.85 -3.06
CA LYS A 309 0.63 -3.91 -3.90
C LYS A 309 0.38 -5.25 -3.19
N GLY A 310 0.66 -5.36 -1.91
CA GLY A 310 0.42 -6.60 -1.19
C GLY A 310 0.83 -6.58 0.27
N ALA A 311 0.21 -7.43 1.07
CA ALA A 311 0.51 -7.58 2.49
C ALA A 311 1.97 -8.05 2.73
N SER A 312 2.53 -8.85 1.81
CA SER A 312 3.94 -9.26 1.85
C SER A 312 4.93 -8.10 1.85
N TYR A 313 4.58 -6.99 1.20
CA TYR A 313 5.45 -5.81 1.13
C TYR A 313 5.40 -4.97 2.41
N ILE A 314 4.33 -5.07 3.22
CA ILE A 314 4.31 -4.51 4.57
C ILE A 314 5.33 -5.23 5.45
N ASP A 315 5.38 -6.57 5.39
CA ASP A 315 6.42 -7.32 6.10
C ASP A 315 7.82 -6.90 5.64
N ALA A 316 8.04 -6.83 4.32
CA ALA A 316 9.33 -6.46 3.75
C ALA A 316 9.75 -5.02 4.11
N LEU A 317 8.85 -4.03 4.02
CA LEU A 317 9.11 -2.65 4.45
C LEU A 317 9.44 -2.56 5.95
N SER A 318 8.83 -3.38 6.78
CA SER A 318 9.11 -3.38 8.23
C SER A 318 10.50 -3.92 8.58
N GLU A 319 11.04 -4.81 7.73
CA GLU A 319 12.34 -5.49 7.90
C GLU A 319 13.48 -4.79 7.15
N LEU A 320 13.24 -3.61 6.53
CA LEU A 320 14.25 -2.87 5.77
C LEU A 320 15.49 -2.54 6.62
N ASP A 321 16.67 -2.80 6.02
CA ASP A 321 17.99 -2.50 6.55
C ASP A 321 18.82 -1.62 5.60
N THR A 322 18.56 -1.72 4.30
CA THR A 322 19.24 -0.96 3.25
C THR A 322 18.23 -0.33 2.29
N VAL A 323 18.46 0.92 1.93
CA VAL A 323 17.67 1.62 0.90
C VAL A 323 18.61 2.15 -0.18
N VAL A 324 18.37 1.74 -1.41
CA VAL A 324 19.14 2.13 -2.59
C VAL A 324 18.30 3.12 -3.39
N PHE A 325 18.85 4.28 -3.69
CA PHE A 325 18.20 5.34 -4.47
C PHE A 325 18.84 5.48 -5.84
N ASP A 326 18.03 5.64 -6.87
CA ASP A 326 18.49 6.35 -8.06
C ASP A 326 18.64 7.84 -7.76
N LYS A 327 19.48 8.56 -8.50
CA LYS A 327 19.63 10.00 -8.33
C LYS A 327 18.52 10.77 -9.03
N THR A 328 18.46 10.62 -10.36
CA THR A 328 17.67 11.46 -11.27
C THR A 328 16.18 11.13 -11.19
N GLY A 329 15.32 12.14 -11.02
CA GLY A 329 13.88 11.91 -10.86
C GLY A 329 13.49 11.29 -9.50
N THR A 330 14.44 10.93 -8.63
CA THR A 330 14.21 10.30 -7.33
C THR A 330 14.64 11.21 -6.18
N LEU A 331 15.92 11.47 -6.02
CA LEU A 331 16.45 12.44 -5.04
C LEU A 331 16.49 13.86 -5.62
N THR A 332 16.43 13.97 -6.94
CA THR A 332 16.40 15.23 -7.70
C THR A 332 15.12 15.28 -8.54
N HIS A 333 14.79 16.47 -9.02
CA HIS A 333 13.62 16.66 -9.88
C HIS A 333 13.78 16.07 -11.29
N GLY A 334 15.01 15.76 -11.72
CA GLY A 334 15.33 15.39 -13.10
C GLY A 334 15.26 16.57 -14.07
N GLU A 335 15.16 17.78 -13.53
CA GLU A 335 15.13 19.03 -14.29
C GLU A 335 16.40 19.82 -14.01
N PHE A 336 17.06 20.22 -15.07
CA PHE A 336 18.22 21.11 -14.97
C PHE A 336 17.77 22.51 -14.60
N CYS A 337 18.50 23.15 -13.67
CA CYS A 337 18.31 24.55 -13.33
C CYS A 337 19.65 25.26 -13.25
N VAL A 338 19.61 26.58 -13.39
CA VAL A 338 20.79 27.44 -13.20
C VAL A 338 21.09 27.50 -11.69
N GLU A 339 22.24 26.91 -11.29
CA GLU A 339 22.70 26.88 -9.88
C GLU A 339 23.56 28.10 -9.56
N ALA A 340 24.43 28.51 -10.50
CA ALA A 340 25.30 29.67 -10.30
C ALA A 340 25.61 30.36 -11.64
N ILE A 341 25.84 31.66 -11.58
CA ILE A 341 26.26 32.50 -12.72
C ILE A 341 27.56 33.18 -12.32
N HIS A 342 28.63 32.93 -13.07
CA HIS A 342 29.97 33.46 -12.85
C HIS A 342 30.40 34.33 -14.04
N PRO A 343 30.04 35.63 -14.04
CA PRO A 343 30.46 36.55 -15.09
C PRO A 343 31.93 36.94 -14.93
N ASP A 344 32.63 37.20 -16.06
CA ASP A 344 33.99 37.72 -16.04
C ASP A 344 34.01 39.26 -16.19
N LYS A 345 33.42 39.80 -17.27
CA LYS A 345 33.47 41.24 -17.59
C LYS A 345 32.12 41.90 -17.80
N ILE A 346 31.04 41.18 -17.56
CA ILE A 346 29.65 41.62 -17.76
C ILE A 346 28.82 41.33 -16.50
N SER A 347 27.57 41.81 -16.44
CA SER A 347 26.71 41.48 -15.29
C SER A 347 26.17 40.06 -15.40
N PRO A 348 25.81 39.42 -14.27
CA PRO A 348 25.21 38.10 -14.27
C PRO A 348 23.93 38.02 -15.13
N GLU A 349 23.09 39.04 -15.04
CA GLU A 349 21.84 39.15 -15.81
C GLU A 349 22.13 39.20 -17.32
N HIS A 350 23.17 39.93 -17.73
CA HIS A 350 23.54 40.05 -19.14
C HIS A 350 24.18 38.76 -19.67
N LEU A 351 24.94 38.03 -18.85
CA LEU A 351 25.49 36.71 -19.20
C LEU A 351 24.37 35.69 -19.44
N LEU A 352 23.39 35.62 -18.52
CA LEU A 352 22.23 34.75 -18.67
C LEU A 352 21.36 35.12 -19.85
N HIS A 353 21.12 36.43 -20.08
CA HIS A 353 20.42 36.97 -21.22
C HIS A 353 20.99 36.46 -22.55
N LEU A 354 22.31 36.64 -22.75
CA LEU A 354 22.99 36.22 -23.98
C LEU A 354 22.92 34.69 -24.16
N ALA A 355 23.16 33.91 -23.08
CA ALA A 355 23.10 32.46 -23.12
C ALA A 355 21.69 31.97 -23.50
N ALA A 356 20.64 32.54 -22.89
CA ALA A 356 19.26 32.16 -23.17
C ALA A 356 18.83 32.45 -24.60
N HIS A 357 19.29 33.60 -25.16
CA HIS A 357 18.98 33.97 -26.53
C HIS A 357 19.71 33.12 -27.58
N VAL A 358 20.99 32.79 -27.37
CA VAL A 358 21.73 31.87 -28.26
C VAL A 358 21.10 30.49 -28.28
N GLU A 359 20.68 30.00 -27.13
CA GLU A 359 20.04 28.68 -26.96
C GLU A 359 18.52 28.70 -27.27
N ARG A 360 17.98 29.82 -27.79
CA ARG A 360 16.53 30.01 -27.99
C ARG A 360 15.87 28.90 -28.80
N TYR A 361 16.53 28.40 -29.82
CA TYR A 361 16.00 27.41 -30.75
C TYR A 361 16.42 25.96 -30.37
N SER A 362 17.30 25.80 -29.41
CA SER A 362 17.75 24.49 -28.94
C SER A 362 16.68 23.82 -28.05
N THR A 363 16.47 22.52 -28.25
CA THR A 363 15.60 21.69 -27.43
C THR A 363 16.39 20.92 -26.35
N HIS A 364 17.69 21.20 -26.25
CA HIS A 364 18.54 20.54 -25.26
C HIS A 364 18.09 20.91 -23.83
N PRO A 365 18.06 19.96 -22.85
CA PRO A 365 17.61 20.26 -21.49
C PRO A 365 18.32 21.45 -20.82
N ILE A 366 19.62 21.62 -21.07
CA ILE A 366 20.39 22.78 -20.61
C ILE A 366 19.87 24.08 -21.20
N ALA A 367 19.55 24.10 -22.52
CA ALA A 367 18.99 25.27 -23.17
C ALA A 367 17.63 25.66 -22.59
N VAL A 368 16.80 24.66 -22.29
CA VAL A 368 15.50 24.87 -21.62
C VAL A 368 15.69 25.51 -20.25
N SER A 369 16.66 25.04 -19.46
CA SER A 369 16.94 25.61 -18.12
C SER A 369 17.43 27.07 -18.20
N LEU A 370 18.27 27.41 -19.18
CA LEU A 370 18.73 28.79 -19.37
C LEU A 370 17.59 29.72 -19.75
N LYS A 371 16.70 29.27 -20.66
CA LYS A 371 15.51 30.04 -21.07
C LYS A 371 14.53 30.26 -19.91
N GLN A 372 14.28 29.21 -19.11
CA GLN A 372 13.40 29.32 -17.93
C GLN A 372 13.96 30.29 -16.89
N ALA A 373 15.29 30.23 -16.63
CA ALA A 373 15.94 31.10 -15.67
C ALA A 373 15.92 32.57 -16.10
N PHE A 374 16.00 32.85 -17.42
CA PHE A 374 15.92 34.20 -17.95
C PHE A 374 14.47 34.75 -17.97
N GLY A 375 13.49 33.92 -18.35
CA GLY A 375 12.05 34.19 -18.24
C GLY A 375 11.47 35.28 -19.16
N ASN A 376 12.28 36.05 -19.91
CA ASN A 376 11.85 37.14 -20.77
C ASN A 376 12.39 37.00 -22.20
N GLU A 377 11.85 36.06 -22.95
CA GLU A 377 12.28 35.82 -24.35
C GLU A 377 11.81 36.91 -25.36
N ALA A 378 10.90 37.77 -24.96
CA ALA A 378 10.25 38.77 -25.84
C ALA A 378 10.77 40.20 -25.63
N ASP A 379 12.04 40.37 -25.28
CA ASP A 379 12.67 41.67 -24.98
C ASP A 379 13.12 42.46 -26.22
N GLY A 380 12.82 41.96 -27.43
CA GLY A 380 13.18 42.60 -28.69
C GLY A 380 14.61 42.37 -29.19
N CYS A 381 15.35 41.48 -28.52
CA CYS A 381 16.70 41.08 -28.92
C CYS A 381 16.71 40.39 -30.29
N LYS A 382 17.59 40.83 -31.21
CA LYS A 382 17.76 40.19 -32.53
C LYS A 382 18.78 39.07 -32.43
N VAL A 383 18.35 37.86 -32.81
CA VAL A 383 19.20 36.68 -32.90
C VAL A 383 19.23 36.23 -34.37
N GLU A 384 20.41 36.22 -34.95
CA GLU A 384 20.65 35.89 -36.36
C GLU A 384 21.78 34.83 -36.44
N ASP A 385 21.88 34.16 -37.59
CA ASP A 385 22.96 33.22 -37.91
C ASP A 385 23.21 32.13 -36.83
N VAL A 386 22.13 31.50 -36.34
CA VAL A 386 22.22 30.45 -35.30
C VAL A 386 22.76 29.19 -35.93
N GLU A 387 23.89 28.71 -35.41
CA GLU A 387 24.57 27.49 -35.83
C GLU A 387 24.84 26.58 -34.63
N GLU A 388 24.27 25.37 -34.62
CA GLU A 388 24.57 24.36 -33.63
C GLU A 388 25.78 23.53 -34.08
N ILE A 389 26.84 23.53 -33.26
CA ILE A 389 28.09 22.80 -33.52
C ILE A 389 28.07 21.53 -32.66
N ALA A 390 27.89 20.38 -33.31
CA ALA A 390 27.74 19.09 -32.62
C ALA A 390 28.92 18.80 -31.66
N GLY A 391 28.60 18.51 -30.41
CA GLY A 391 29.53 18.21 -29.32
C GLY A 391 30.32 19.44 -28.81
N HIS A 392 29.97 20.66 -29.21
CA HIS A 392 30.60 21.91 -28.75
C HIS A 392 29.59 22.87 -28.12
N GLY A 393 28.47 23.18 -28.79
CA GLY A 393 27.46 24.11 -28.33
C GLY A 393 26.83 24.90 -29.50
N VAL A 394 26.35 26.10 -29.24
CA VAL A 394 25.63 26.94 -30.20
C VAL A 394 26.38 28.25 -30.37
N ARG A 395 26.46 28.71 -31.62
CA ARG A 395 26.96 30.04 -32.02
C ARG A 395 25.83 30.83 -32.66
N ALA A 396 25.67 32.07 -32.29
CA ALA A 396 24.70 32.96 -32.91
C ALA A 396 25.19 34.41 -32.90
N MET A 397 24.60 35.24 -33.78
CA MET A 397 24.78 36.66 -33.72
C MET A 397 23.66 37.30 -32.89
N VAL A 398 24.00 37.93 -31.77
CA VAL A 398 23.06 38.56 -30.85
C VAL A 398 23.30 40.05 -30.85
N ASN A 399 22.36 40.86 -31.36
CA ASN A 399 22.47 42.33 -31.50
C ASN A 399 23.77 42.80 -32.18
N GLY A 400 24.28 42.05 -33.16
CA GLY A 400 25.50 42.38 -33.91
C GLY A 400 26.80 41.85 -33.30
N HIS A 401 26.76 41.15 -32.18
CA HIS A 401 27.91 40.49 -31.55
C HIS A 401 27.85 38.98 -31.80
N THR A 402 28.99 38.36 -32.09
CA THR A 402 29.10 36.91 -32.20
C THR A 402 29.18 36.32 -30.81
N VAL A 403 28.15 35.60 -30.39
CA VAL A 403 28.08 34.94 -29.07
C VAL A 403 28.15 33.43 -29.28
N CYS A 404 29.07 32.77 -28.52
CA CYS A 404 29.19 31.34 -28.50
C CYS A 404 28.87 30.84 -27.10
N VAL A 405 27.98 29.83 -27.01
CA VAL A 405 27.55 29.20 -25.77
C VAL A 405 27.79 27.69 -25.88
N GLY A 406 28.53 27.11 -24.94
CA GLY A 406 28.87 25.69 -25.02
C GLY A 406 29.85 25.20 -23.97
N ASN A 407 30.45 24.06 -24.28
CA ASN A 407 31.45 23.45 -23.41
C ASN A 407 32.88 24.02 -23.62
N GLU A 408 33.86 23.45 -22.91
CA GLU A 408 35.26 23.84 -23.01
C GLU A 408 35.80 23.80 -24.46
N ARG A 409 35.38 22.78 -25.25
CA ARG A 409 35.78 22.63 -26.65
C ARG A 409 35.28 23.78 -27.53
N MET A 410 34.12 24.34 -27.22
CA MET A 410 33.61 25.53 -27.92
C MET A 410 34.50 26.72 -27.64
N MET A 411 34.91 26.91 -26.40
CA MET A 411 35.83 28.03 -26.02
C MET A 411 37.19 27.86 -26.68
N ASP A 412 37.74 26.66 -26.69
CA ASP A 412 39.02 26.38 -27.39
C ASP A 412 38.92 26.68 -28.90
N SER A 413 37.80 26.33 -29.53
CA SER A 413 37.58 26.57 -30.96
C SER A 413 37.55 28.05 -31.38
N VAL A 414 37.12 28.93 -30.48
CA VAL A 414 37.05 30.39 -30.69
C VAL A 414 38.23 31.15 -30.04
N GLY A 415 39.17 30.43 -29.41
CA GLY A 415 40.35 31.01 -28.78
C GLY A 415 40.06 31.82 -27.52
N ALA A 416 38.95 31.56 -26.84
CA ALA A 416 38.58 32.23 -25.59
C ALA A 416 39.28 31.58 -24.41
N GLU A 417 39.96 32.38 -23.57
CA GLU A 417 40.69 31.91 -22.36
C GLU A 417 39.67 31.61 -21.23
N TRP A 418 39.22 30.35 -21.15
CA TRP A 418 38.28 29.91 -20.13
C TRP A 418 39.00 29.34 -18.89
N HIS A 419 38.30 29.24 -17.74
CA HIS A 419 38.78 28.62 -16.52
C HIS A 419 37.76 27.64 -15.94
N LYS A 420 38.26 26.64 -15.17
CA LYS A 420 37.40 25.68 -14.51
C LYS A 420 36.59 26.33 -13.39
N CYS A 421 35.34 25.96 -13.31
CA CYS A 421 34.47 26.32 -12.20
C CYS A 421 34.74 25.45 -10.97
N HIS A 422 34.61 26.02 -9.77
CA HIS A 422 34.68 25.28 -8.50
C HIS A 422 33.32 24.84 -8.00
N VAL A 423 32.23 25.30 -8.61
CA VAL A 423 30.88 24.83 -8.30
C VAL A 423 30.63 23.55 -9.10
N VAL A 424 30.11 22.54 -8.43
CA VAL A 424 29.85 21.25 -9.05
C VAL A 424 28.59 21.31 -9.90
N GLY A 425 28.70 20.95 -11.17
CA GLY A 425 27.60 20.99 -12.12
C GLY A 425 28.10 20.92 -13.56
N THR A 426 27.18 21.02 -14.52
CA THR A 426 27.53 21.18 -15.93
C THR A 426 27.80 22.65 -16.21
N THR A 427 29.04 22.95 -16.58
CA THR A 427 29.47 24.30 -16.88
C THR A 427 29.16 24.65 -18.33
N VAL A 428 28.41 25.70 -18.53
CA VAL A 428 28.10 26.31 -19.85
C VAL A 428 28.91 27.59 -19.95
N HIS A 429 29.92 27.59 -20.81
CA HIS A 429 30.78 28.76 -21.04
C HIS A 429 30.18 29.67 -22.11
N VAL A 430 30.41 30.96 -21.97
CA VAL A 430 29.95 31.99 -22.89
C VAL A 430 31.13 32.84 -23.35
N SER A 431 31.23 33.07 -24.64
CA SER A 431 32.18 34.03 -25.23
C SER A 431 31.46 35.06 -26.11
N ILE A 432 31.97 36.27 -26.16
CA ILE A 432 31.48 37.39 -26.98
C ILE A 432 32.64 37.85 -27.85
N ASP A 433 32.46 37.86 -29.18
CA ASP A 433 33.47 38.28 -30.17
C ASP A 433 34.86 37.63 -29.93
N GLY A 434 34.89 36.35 -29.51
CA GLY A 434 36.09 35.59 -29.18
C GLY A 434 36.67 35.85 -27.77
N GLY A 435 36.14 36.83 -27.04
CA GLY A 435 36.53 37.09 -25.66
C GLY A 435 35.70 36.26 -24.65
N TYR A 436 36.31 35.72 -23.64
CA TYR A 436 35.61 35.00 -22.56
C TYR A 436 34.73 35.97 -21.76
N ALA A 437 33.44 35.64 -21.60
CA ALA A 437 32.45 36.47 -20.90
C ALA A 437 32.05 35.92 -19.53
N GLY A 438 32.31 34.64 -19.31
CA GLY A 438 31.94 33.96 -18.07
C GLY A 438 31.36 32.56 -18.31
N HIS A 439 30.83 31.98 -17.25
CA HIS A 439 30.16 30.67 -17.33
C HIS A 439 28.94 30.61 -16.42
N ILE A 440 28.03 29.74 -16.79
CA ILE A 440 26.82 29.41 -16.04
C ILE A 440 26.89 27.95 -15.64
N VAL A 441 26.63 27.65 -14.37
CA VAL A 441 26.59 26.29 -13.84
C VAL A 441 25.15 25.84 -13.81
N VAL A 442 24.89 24.72 -14.47
CA VAL A 442 23.58 24.08 -14.54
C VAL A 442 23.66 22.73 -13.86
N ALA A 443 22.78 22.48 -12.91
CA ALA A 443 22.72 21.24 -12.15
C ALA A 443 21.27 20.74 -12.05
N ASP A 444 21.14 19.44 -11.78
CA ASP A 444 19.86 18.84 -11.46
C ASP A 444 19.47 19.21 -10.02
N ARG A 445 18.29 19.80 -9.86
CA ARG A 445 17.82 20.33 -8.58
C ARG A 445 17.48 19.20 -7.60
N ILE A 446 18.11 19.21 -6.45
CA ILE A 446 17.79 18.30 -5.33
C ILE A 446 16.41 18.65 -4.80
N LYS A 447 15.58 17.61 -4.53
CA LYS A 447 14.26 17.79 -3.92
C LYS A 447 14.38 18.31 -2.50
N GLU A 448 13.49 19.20 -2.10
CA GLU A 448 13.53 19.93 -0.85
C GLU A 448 13.51 19.00 0.38
N ASP A 449 12.83 17.85 0.28
CA ASP A 449 12.66 16.87 1.34
C ASP A 449 13.63 15.67 1.26
N ALA A 450 14.58 15.67 0.30
CA ALA A 450 15.49 14.55 0.10
C ALA A 450 16.41 14.33 1.31
N ALA A 451 16.98 15.40 1.88
CA ALA A 451 17.82 15.32 3.08
C ALA A 451 17.02 14.85 4.31
N ASP A 452 15.79 15.36 4.48
CA ASP A 452 14.90 14.96 5.56
C ASP A 452 14.49 13.47 5.43
N ALA A 453 14.32 12.99 4.20
CA ALA A 453 14.05 11.58 3.92
C ALA A 453 15.20 10.68 4.42
N ILE A 454 16.46 11.02 4.08
CA ILE A 454 17.62 10.23 4.50
C ILE A 454 17.82 10.30 6.02
N ALA A 455 17.72 11.50 6.61
CA ALA A 455 17.78 11.65 8.06
C ALA A 455 16.67 10.84 8.78
N GLY A 456 15.46 10.85 8.22
CA GLY A 456 14.33 10.06 8.72
C GLY A 456 14.57 8.55 8.63
N LEU A 457 15.18 8.05 7.55
CA LEU A 457 15.56 6.65 7.41
C LEU A 457 16.59 6.23 8.48
N HIS A 458 17.63 7.04 8.70
CA HIS A 458 18.62 6.79 9.76
C HIS A 458 17.98 6.78 11.15
N ALA A 459 17.07 7.74 11.42
CA ALA A 459 16.33 7.79 12.69
C ALA A 459 15.44 6.54 12.90
N MET A 460 15.00 5.91 11.83
CA MET A 460 14.27 4.64 11.88
C MET A 460 15.17 3.40 11.96
N GLY A 461 16.49 3.58 12.02
CA GLY A 461 17.48 2.50 12.16
C GLY A 461 17.74 1.74 10.86
N ILE A 462 17.57 2.37 9.70
CA ILE A 462 18.11 1.88 8.44
C ILE A 462 19.62 1.97 8.51
N SER A 463 20.30 0.84 8.28
CA SER A 463 21.75 0.73 8.51
C SER A 463 22.59 1.29 7.37
N ASN A 464 22.02 1.35 6.15
CA ASN A 464 22.77 1.77 4.97
C ASN A 464 21.86 2.44 3.94
N THR A 465 22.24 3.62 3.49
CA THR A 465 21.63 4.34 2.38
C THR A 465 22.63 4.44 1.24
N VAL A 466 22.25 4.03 0.03
CA VAL A 466 23.14 3.95 -1.12
C VAL A 466 22.55 4.75 -2.27
N MET A 467 23.35 5.51 -3.00
CA MET A 467 22.92 6.18 -4.23
C MET A 467 23.62 5.57 -5.44
N LEU A 468 22.86 5.26 -6.48
CA LEU A 468 23.36 4.79 -7.78
C LEU A 468 23.09 5.87 -8.83
N THR A 469 24.12 6.30 -9.58
CA THR A 469 23.96 7.30 -10.63
C THR A 469 24.90 7.07 -11.82
N GLY A 470 24.45 7.43 -13.02
CA GLY A 470 25.26 7.48 -14.23
C GLY A 470 26.15 8.74 -14.32
N ASP A 471 25.97 9.72 -13.41
CA ASP A 471 26.69 10.97 -13.46
C ASP A 471 28.18 10.84 -13.16
N ARG A 472 28.92 11.93 -13.45
CA ARG A 472 30.33 12.04 -13.09
C ARG A 472 30.51 11.95 -11.57
N LYS A 473 31.69 11.48 -11.16
CA LYS A 473 32.01 11.23 -9.77
C LYS A 473 31.78 12.44 -8.88
N GLU A 474 32.27 13.61 -9.30
CA GLU A 474 32.18 14.87 -8.56
C GLU A 474 30.73 15.28 -8.28
N VAL A 475 29.86 15.11 -9.30
CA VAL A 475 28.44 15.48 -9.21
C VAL A 475 27.70 14.52 -8.27
N GLY A 476 27.91 13.21 -8.43
CA GLY A 476 27.28 12.20 -7.58
C GLY A 476 27.69 12.32 -6.11
N GLU A 477 29.00 12.46 -5.85
CA GLU A 477 29.51 12.62 -4.47
C GLU A 477 29.04 13.92 -3.80
N ASP A 478 28.85 15.01 -4.56
CA ASP A 478 28.32 16.26 -4.01
C ASP A 478 26.85 16.12 -3.61
N VAL A 479 26.01 15.54 -4.45
CA VAL A 479 24.60 15.26 -4.14
C VAL A 479 24.51 14.32 -2.92
N ALA A 480 25.27 13.22 -2.89
CA ALA A 480 25.28 12.28 -1.78
C ALA A 480 25.63 12.96 -0.45
N ARG A 481 26.65 13.84 -0.44
CA ARG A 481 27.06 14.61 0.74
C ARG A 481 25.99 15.60 1.19
N ARG A 482 25.37 16.33 0.25
CA ARG A 482 24.31 17.32 0.54
C ARG A 482 23.05 16.66 1.10
N VAL A 483 22.73 15.46 0.65
CA VAL A 483 21.53 14.73 1.08
C VAL A 483 21.81 13.85 2.32
N GLY A 484 23.08 13.49 2.58
CA GLY A 484 23.49 12.68 3.72
C GLY A 484 23.45 11.18 3.49
N ILE A 485 23.69 10.74 2.25
CA ILE A 485 23.77 9.34 1.84
C ILE A 485 25.10 8.72 2.30
N ASP A 486 25.06 7.46 2.77
CA ASP A 486 26.24 6.77 3.33
C ASP A 486 27.23 6.29 2.25
N ASP A 487 26.73 5.78 1.11
CA ASP A 487 27.55 5.24 0.02
C ASP A 487 27.03 5.69 -1.34
N CYS A 488 27.94 5.97 -2.28
CA CYS A 488 27.59 6.48 -3.59
C CYS A 488 28.40 5.81 -4.69
N HIS A 489 27.70 5.22 -5.67
CA HIS A 489 28.29 4.66 -6.87
C HIS A 489 27.94 5.53 -8.07
N THR A 490 28.97 5.97 -8.79
CA THR A 490 28.87 6.94 -9.88
C THR A 490 29.33 6.35 -11.20
N GLN A 491 29.05 7.03 -12.33
CA GLN A 491 29.44 6.64 -13.68
C GLN A 491 28.91 5.25 -14.12
N LEU A 492 27.74 4.87 -13.62
CA LEU A 492 27.14 3.57 -13.85
C LEU A 492 26.32 3.55 -15.13
N LEU A 493 26.48 2.49 -15.90
CA LEU A 493 25.52 2.12 -16.94
C LEU A 493 24.32 1.37 -16.29
N PRO A 494 23.17 1.25 -16.97
CA PRO A 494 22.00 0.55 -16.41
C PRO A 494 22.29 -0.89 -15.96
N ALA A 495 23.16 -1.60 -16.69
CA ALA A 495 23.60 -2.95 -16.33
C ALA A 495 24.45 -2.98 -15.05
N ASP A 496 25.30 -1.95 -14.85
CA ASP A 496 26.16 -1.85 -13.67
C ASP A 496 25.32 -1.57 -12.41
N LYS A 497 24.26 -0.74 -12.52
CA LYS A 497 23.32 -0.50 -11.42
C LYS A 497 22.71 -1.82 -10.92
N LEU A 498 22.26 -2.68 -11.85
CA LEU A 498 21.69 -3.99 -11.49
C LEU A 498 22.75 -4.89 -10.84
N GLY A 499 23.98 -4.93 -11.37
CA GLY A 499 25.07 -5.70 -10.79
C GLY A 499 25.44 -5.29 -9.36
N ILE A 500 25.46 -3.99 -9.08
CA ILE A 500 25.69 -3.47 -7.71
C ILE A 500 24.51 -3.82 -6.79
N LEU A 501 23.28 -3.68 -7.28
CA LEU A 501 22.09 -4.05 -6.52
C LEU A 501 22.12 -5.54 -6.11
N GLU A 502 22.53 -6.44 -7.02
CA GLU A 502 22.67 -7.87 -6.73
C GLU A 502 23.75 -8.13 -5.66
N GLN A 503 24.88 -7.44 -5.75
CA GLN A 503 25.93 -7.54 -4.72
C GLN A 503 25.43 -7.08 -3.34
N LEU A 504 24.61 -6.04 -3.28
CA LEU A 504 24.01 -5.56 -2.03
C LEU A 504 22.97 -6.55 -1.49
N LEU A 505 22.17 -7.18 -2.39
CA LEU A 505 21.21 -8.22 -2.02
C LEU A 505 21.91 -9.45 -1.44
N ASP A 506 23.05 -9.85 -1.98
CA ASP A 506 23.84 -11.00 -1.49
C ASP A 506 24.51 -10.71 -0.14
N LYS A 507 24.92 -9.46 0.10
CA LYS A 507 25.57 -9.02 1.34
C LYS A 507 24.61 -8.69 2.49
N LYS A 508 23.30 -8.61 2.22
CA LYS A 508 22.31 -8.23 3.25
C LYS A 508 22.27 -9.23 4.41
N LYS A 509 21.97 -8.75 5.60
CA LYS A 509 21.80 -9.60 6.79
C LYS A 509 20.62 -10.56 6.61
N LYS A 510 20.73 -11.76 7.19
CA LYS A 510 19.64 -12.74 7.19
C LYS A 510 18.37 -12.12 7.82
N ASN A 511 17.21 -12.33 7.21
CA ASN A 511 15.92 -11.78 7.60
C ASN A 511 15.82 -10.23 7.51
N ARG A 512 16.68 -9.58 6.74
CA ARG A 512 16.57 -8.18 6.39
C ARG A 512 16.27 -8.02 4.92
N THR A 513 15.65 -6.91 4.57
CA THR A 513 15.25 -6.60 3.20
C THR A 513 15.94 -5.34 2.70
N LEU A 514 16.04 -5.25 1.38
CA LEU A 514 16.59 -4.12 0.65
C LEU A 514 15.50 -3.51 -0.24
N ALA A 515 15.32 -2.20 -0.16
CA ALA A 515 14.47 -1.45 -1.08
C ALA A 515 15.31 -0.75 -2.14
N PHE A 516 14.81 -0.74 -3.38
CA PHE A 516 15.29 0.14 -4.44
C PHE A 516 14.23 1.20 -4.74
N VAL A 517 14.64 2.46 -4.79
CA VAL A 517 13.78 3.62 -5.04
C VAL A 517 14.21 4.29 -6.34
N GLY A 518 13.29 4.40 -7.30
CA GLY A 518 13.57 4.97 -8.62
C GLY A 518 12.33 5.56 -9.28
N ASP A 519 12.52 6.24 -10.42
CA ASP A 519 11.42 6.82 -11.21
C ASP A 519 10.70 5.79 -12.11
N GLY A 520 11.29 4.63 -12.28
CA GLY A 520 10.74 3.47 -12.99
C GLY A 520 10.85 3.51 -14.51
N ILE A 521 11.29 4.60 -15.12
CA ILE A 521 11.43 4.68 -16.58
C ILE A 521 12.66 3.87 -17.03
N ASN A 522 13.80 4.10 -16.38
CA ASN A 522 15.07 3.45 -16.71
C ASN A 522 15.42 2.31 -15.74
N ASP A 523 14.83 2.31 -14.56
CA ASP A 523 15.19 1.45 -13.45
C ASP A 523 14.20 0.29 -13.20
N ALA A 524 13.25 0.05 -14.12
CA ALA A 524 12.28 -1.04 -13.99
C ALA A 524 12.91 -2.42 -13.67
N PRO A 525 14.06 -2.82 -14.26
CA PRO A 525 14.72 -4.06 -13.88
C PRO A 525 15.24 -4.06 -12.44
N ALA A 526 15.73 -2.92 -11.93
CA ALA A 526 16.22 -2.79 -10.55
C ALA A 526 15.06 -2.79 -9.54
N LEU A 527 13.95 -2.11 -9.88
CA LEU A 527 12.71 -2.14 -9.10
C LEU A 527 12.17 -3.57 -8.93
N ALA A 528 12.09 -4.32 -10.05
CA ALA A 528 11.59 -5.70 -10.03
C ALA A 528 12.54 -6.68 -9.32
N ARG A 529 13.85 -6.38 -9.26
CA ARG A 529 14.88 -7.27 -8.68
C ARG A 529 15.05 -7.09 -7.18
N ALA A 530 14.79 -5.91 -6.64
CA ALA A 530 14.88 -5.63 -5.21
C ALA A 530 13.89 -6.48 -4.38
N ASP A 531 14.10 -6.58 -3.07
CA ASP A 531 13.09 -7.19 -2.18
C ASP A 531 11.81 -6.32 -2.13
N VAL A 532 11.98 -4.99 -2.27
CA VAL A 532 10.89 -4.03 -2.41
C VAL A 532 11.28 -2.97 -3.44
N GLY A 533 10.61 -2.97 -4.57
CA GLY A 533 10.72 -1.90 -5.56
C GLY A 533 9.78 -0.74 -5.19
N VAL A 534 10.32 0.47 -5.08
CA VAL A 534 9.55 1.68 -4.74
C VAL A 534 9.64 2.66 -5.91
N ALA A 535 8.50 2.94 -6.55
CA ALA A 535 8.43 3.93 -7.63
C ALA A 535 8.04 5.32 -7.11
N MET A 536 8.73 6.34 -7.62
CA MET A 536 8.50 7.75 -7.31
C MET A 536 7.61 8.41 -8.37
N GLY A 537 6.75 9.37 -7.95
CA GLY A 537 6.05 10.28 -8.84
C GLY A 537 5.18 9.62 -9.93
N ALA A 538 4.61 8.47 -9.67
CA ALA A 538 4.03 7.56 -10.66
C ALA A 538 2.78 8.06 -11.40
N LEU A 539 2.33 9.30 -11.17
CA LEU A 539 1.17 9.88 -11.88
C LEU A 539 1.36 10.00 -13.40
N GLY A 540 2.55 9.71 -13.93
CA GLY A 540 2.87 9.79 -15.36
C GLY A 540 3.50 8.54 -15.98
N SER A 541 3.98 7.57 -15.21
CA SER A 541 4.72 6.40 -15.71
C SER A 541 4.01 5.08 -15.42
N ASP A 542 3.31 4.56 -16.43
CA ASP A 542 2.65 3.25 -16.35
C ASP A 542 3.65 2.11 -16.10
N ALA A 543 4.85 2.20 -16.70
CA ALA A 543 5.92 1.20 -16.53
C ALA A 543 6.44 1.16 -15.08
N ALA A 544 6.59 2.32 -14.43
CA ALA A 544 6.98 2.41 -13.02
C ALA A 544 5.93 1.79 -12.11
N ILE A 545 4.65 2.13 -12.36
CA ILE A 545 3.53 1.56 -11.61
C ILE A 545 3.52 0.04 -11.75
N GLU A 546 3.78 -0.52 -12.93
CA GLU A 546 3.74 -1.96 -13.14
C GLU A 546 4.92 -2.69 -12.49
N ALA A 547 6.12 -2.15 -12.58
CA ALA A 547 7.36 -2.77 -12.09
C ALA A 547 7.53 -2.70 -10.56
N ALA A 548 7.02 -1.66 -9.91
CA ALA A 548 7.22 -1.44 -8.48
C ALA A 548 6.22 -2.21 -7.61
N ASP A 549 6.61 -2.50 -6.38
CA ASP A 549 5.80 -3.12 -5.33
C ASP A 549 5.10 -2.09 -4.44
N VAL A 550 5.72 -0.93 -4.33
CA VAL A 550 5.21 0.25 -3.61
C VAL A 550 5.32 1.45 -4.54
N VAL A 551 4.26 2.27 -4.57
CA VAL A 551 4.21 3.46 -5.42
C VAL A 551 3.96 4.68 -4.55
N LEU A 552 4.86 5.66 -4.61
CA LEU A 552 4.69 6.96 -3.99
C LEU A 552 4.03 7.88 -5.02
N MET A 553 2.78 8.27 -4.77
CA MET A 553 1.95 9.00 -5.75
C MET A 553 2.40 10.46 -5.94
N ASP A 554 2.92 11.05 -4.88
CA ASP A 554 3.59 12.34 -4.93
C ASP A 554 5.09 12.15 -5.14
N ASP A 555 5.74 13.18 -5.62
CA ASP A 555 7.16 13.14 -5.97
C ASP A 555 8.08 13.46 -4.75
N LYS A 556 7.72 12.92 -3.55
CA LYS A 556 8.40 13.20 -2.28
C LYS A 556 9.14 11.99 -1.71
N PRO A 557 10.48 11.99 -1.69
CA PRO A 557 11.28 10.93 -1.06
C PRO A 557 10.92 10.66 0.41
N SER A 558 10.50 11.67 1.16
CA SER A 558 10.13 11.55 2.59
C SER A 558 8.97 10.57 2.84
N LYS A 559 8.14 10.31 1.83
CA LYS A 559 7.04 9.33 1.93
C LYS A 559 7.51 7.89 2.16
N ILE A 560 8.75 7.55 1.80
CA ILE A 560 9.30 6.22 2.12
C ILE A 560 9.40 6.01 3.63
N VAL A 561 9.78 7.06 4.38
CA VAL A 561 9.83 7.02 5.85
C VAL A 561 8.45 6.75 6.43
N THR A 562 7.43 7.41 5.87
CA THR A 562 6.03 7.20 6.24
C THR A 562 5.57 5.77 5.91
N ALA A 563 5.94 5.23 4.74
CA ALA A 563 5.63 3.86 4.35
C ALA A 563 6.20 2.83 5.35
N ILE A 564 7.47 2.99 5.72
CA ILE A 564 8.14 2.11 6.70
C ILE A 564 7.48 2.23 8.09
N ARG A 565 7.13 3.45 8.51
CA ARG A 565 6.45 3.69 9.80
C ARG A 565 5.10 2.99 9.86
N ILE A 566 4.29 3.14 8.81
CA ILE A 566 2.99 2.46 8.68
C ILE A 566 3.18 0.95 8.71
N ALA A 567 4.13 0.42 7.95
CA ALA A 567 4.42 -1.01 7.90
C ALA A 567 4.80 -1.58 9.27
N ARG A 568 5.75 -0.95 9.98
CA ARG A 568 6.18 -1.36 11.32
C ARG A 568 5.05 -1.31 12.35
N ARG A 569 4.21 -0.27 12.29
CA ARG A 569 3.06 -0.12 13.20
C ARG A 569 1.98 -1.15 12.91
N THR A 570 1.70 -1.42 11.64
CA THR A 570 0.76 -2.47 11.21
C THR A 570 1.19 -3.83 11.73
N LEU A 571 2.45 -4.20 11.52
CA LEU A 571 3.00 -5.46 12.00
C LEU A 571 3.03 -5.51 13.53
N GLY A 572 3.30 -4.39 14.20
CA GLY A 572 3.23 -4.27 15.66
C GLY A 572 1.85 -4.59 16.21
N ILE A 573 0.79 -4.03 15.59
CA ILE A 573 -0.61 -4.30 15.96
C ILE A 573 -0.98 -5.76 15.69
N ALA A 574 -0.59 -6.30 14.53
CA ALA A 574 -0.81 -7.70 14.22
C ALA A 574 -0.16 -8.63 15.25
N ARG A 575 1.10 -8.38 15.63
CA ARG A 575 1.80 -9.14 16.68
C ARG A 575 1.13 -9.00 18.05
N GLN A 576 0.63 -7.84 18.43
CA GLN A 576 -0.14 -7.65 19.66
C GLN A 576 -1.37 -8.55 19.67
N ASN A 577 -2.13 -8.60 18.58
CA ASN A 577 -3.30 -9.46 18.44
C ASN A 577 -2.93 -10.94 18.57
N VAL A 578 -1.83 -11.36 17.94
CA VAL A 578 -1.32 -12.76 18.03
C VAL A 578 -1.03 -13.14 19.48
N TRP A 579 -0.20 -12.36 20.18
CA TRP A 579 0.19 -12.68 21.54
C TRP A 579 -0.98 -12.61 22.52
N PHE A 580 -1.87 -11.63 22.37
CA PHE A 580 -3.07 -11.49 23.18
C PHE A 580 -4.00 -12.70 22.98
N ALA A 581 -4.32 -13.06 21.72
CA ALA A 581 -5.20 -14.17 21.42
C ALA A 581 -4.63 -15.52 21.90
N ILE A 582 -3.35 -15.79 21.64
CA ILE A 582 -2.70 -17.02 22.12
C ILE A 582 -2.66 -17.06 23.65
N GLY A 583 -2.32 -15.97 24.31
CA GLY A 583 -2.23 -15.92 25.77
C GLY A 583 -3.55 -16.22 26.46
N VAL A 584 -4.64 -15.56 26.05
CA VAL A 584 -5.99 -15.83 26.60
C VAL A 584 -6.43 -17.25 26.28
N LYS A 585 -6.17 -17.72 25.06
CA LYS A 585 -6.54 -19.07 24.62
C LYS A 585 -5.86 -20.16 25.44
N VAL A 586 -4.55 -20.06 25.63
CA VAL A 586 -3.81 -21.02 26.49
C VAL A 586 -4.36 -21.01 27.90
N LEU A 587 -4.67 -19.85 28.47
CA LEU A 587 -5.27 -19.74 29.80
C LEU A 587 -6.62 -20.47 29.88
N VAL A 588 -7.52 -20.23 28.93
CA VAL A 588 -8.86 -20.82 28.92
C VAL A 588 -8.78 -22.33 28.67
N LEU A 589 -7.88 -22.79 27.79
CA LEU A 589 -7.63 -24.23 27.58
C LEU A 589 -7.15 -24.94 28.83
N LEU A 590 -6.27 -24.32 29.60
CA LEU A 590 -5.82 -24.88 30.90
C LEU A 590 -6.97 -24.95 31.91
N LEU A 591 -7.80 -23.90 31.98
CA LEU A 591 -8.98 -23.88 32.86
C LEU A 591 -10.01 -24.94 32.44
N ALA A 592 -10.22 -25.16 31.15
CA ALA A 592 -11.11 -26.19 30.62
C ALA A 592 -10.60 -27.60 30.94
N ALA A 593 -9.30 -27.86 30.75
CA ALA A 593 -8.69 -29.15 31.07
C ALA A 593 -8.80 -29.51 32.54
N VAL A 594 -8.67 -28.56 33.45
CA VAL A 594 -8.84 -28.73 34.89
C VAL A 594 -10.34 -28.82 35.30
N GLY A 595 -11.26 -28.41 34.40
CA GLY A 595 -12.71 -28.42 34.65
C GLY A 595 -13.22 -27.18 35.39
N LEU A 596 -12.46 -26.10 35.40
CA LEU A 596 -12.87 -24.80 35.97
C LEU A 596 -13.59 -23.92 34.97
N ALA A 597 -13.46 -24.16 33.65
CA ALA A 597 -14.17 -23.45 32.62
C ALA A 597 -15.38 -24.25 32.13
N THR A 598 -16.52 -23.59 32.06
CA THR A 598 -17.71 -24.10 31.38
C THR A 598 -17.65 -23.79 29.89
N MET A 599 -18.46 -24.48 29.09
CA MET A 599 -18.58 -24.24 27.65
C MET A 599 -19.04 -22.79 27.34
N TRP A 600 -19.88 -22.20 28.18
CA TRP A 600 -20.28 -20.78 28.11
C TRP A 600 -19.11 -19.83 28.26
N MET A 601 -18.31 -20.00 29.30
CA MET A 601 -17.13 -19.17 29.55
C MET A 601 -16.13 -19.28 28.40
N ALA A 602 -15.99 -20.47 27.85
CA ALA A 602 -15.11 -20.76 26.74
C ALA A 602 -15.47 -19.97 25.49
N VAL A 603 -16.73 -20.05 25.07
CA VAL A 603 -17.22 -19.33 23.88
C VAL A 603 -17.22 -17.82 24.08
N PHE A 604 -17.65 -17.37 25.27
CA PHE A 604 -17.65 -15.94 25.57
C PHE A 604 -16.24 -15.34 25.58
N ALA A 605 -15.26 -16.09 26.06
CA ALA A 605 -13.86 -15.67 26.01
C ALA A 605 -13.34 -15.62 24.56
N ASP A 606 -13.65 -16.61 23.72
CA ASP A 606 -13.19 -16.68 22.33
C ASP A 606 -13.77 -15.53 21.48
N VAL A 607 -15.08 -15.34 21.53
CA VAL A 607 -15.76 -14.23 20.83
C VAL A 607 -15.30 -12.86 21.38
N GLY A 608 -15.12 -12.73 22.69
CA GLY A 608 -14.62 -11.51 23.32
C GLY A 608 -13.20 -11.15 22.86
N VAL A 609 -12.31 -12.13 22.80
CA VAL A 609 -10.94 -11.95 22.28
C VAL A 609 -10.97 -11.56 20.81
N MET A 610 -11.81 -12.19 19.99
CA MET A 610 -11.98 -11.87 18.59
C MET A 610 -12.43 -10.40 18.40
N VAL A 611 -13.46 -9.97 19.11
CA VAL A 611 -13.96 -8.57 19.07
C VAL A 611 -12.87 -7.58 19.45
N LEU A 612 -12.13 -7.84 20.53
CA LEU A 612 -11.04 -6.98 20.98
C LEU A 612 -9.89 -6.94 19.96
N ALA A 613 -9.53 -8.07 19.36
CA ALA A 613 -8.49 -8.16 18.35
C ALA A 613 -8.89 -7.41 17.07
N VAL A 614 -10.15 -7.50 16.63
CA VAL A 614 -10.70 -6.74 15.51
C VAL A 614 -10.69 -5.24 15.79
N LEU A 615 -11.13 -4.80 16.96
CA LEU A 615 -11.09 -3.40 17.37
C LEU A 615 -9.66 -2.85 17.40
N ASN A 616 -8.70 -3.66 17.87
CA ASN A 616 -7.28 -3.30 17.83
C ASN A 616 -6.75 -3.22 16.40
N ALA A 617 -7.12 -4.17 15.53
CA ALA A 617 -6.77 -4.16 14.10
C ALA A 617 -7.28 -2.91 13.38
N MET A 618 -8.49 -2.44 13.69
CA MET A 618 -9.05 -1.21 13.12
C MET A 618 -8.24 0.06 13.43
N ARG A 619 -7.32 0.03 14.40
CA ARG A 619 -6.41 1.15 14.68
C ARG A 619 -5.42 1.38 13.53
N THR A 620 -5.16 0.37 12.71
CA THR A 620 -4.30 0.51 11.51
C THR A 620 -4.91 1.45 10.46
N LEU A 621 -6.24 1.55 10.40
CA LEU A 621 -6.95 2.50 9.52
C LEU A 621 -6.79 3.97 9.95
N ARG A 622 -6.44 4.24 11.22
CA ARG A 622 -6.32 5.59 11.80
C ARG A 622 -4.86 5.98 12.00
N LEU A 623 -3.95 5.39 11.22
CA LEU A 623 -2.54 5.75 11.30
C LEU A 623 -2.40 7.18 10.77
N SER A 624 -2.12 8.13 11.68
CA SER A 624 -1.73 9.49 11.30
C SER A 624 -0.25 9.53 10.92
N SER A 625 0.13 10.53 10.17
CA SER A 625 1.51 10.80 9.74
C SER A 625 2.42 11.29 10.89
N ASP A 626 1.88 11.43 12.11
CA ASP A 626 2.65 11.92 13.27
C ASP A 626 3.62 10.88 13.84
#